data_2e9587559530350e8ea00d4f64810351
#
_entry.id   2e9587559530350e8ea00d4f64810351
#
_cell.length_a   1.000
_cell.length_b   1.000
_cell.length_c   1.000
_cell.angle_alpha   90.00
_cell.angle_beta   90.00
_cell.angle_gamma   90.00
#
_symmetry.space_group_name_H-M   'P 1'
#
loop_
_entity.id
_entity.type
_entity.pdbx_description
1 polymer ?
#
loop_
_entity_poly.entity_id
_entity_poly.type
_entity_poly.pdbx_seq_one_letter_code
_entity_poly.pdbx_strand_id
1 'polypeptide(L)'
;VVRGTFSHRHAHLFDANTNRPYSSLDFISDNQVKLKIFNSLLSEFGVLGFEYGYSMASPNTLVVWEAQFGDFSNGAQVIIDQFISSAETKWEKMNGLLVLLPHGYEGQGPEHSSARPQRLLSLCSEDNMVVTNLTTPANFFHLIRRQLAWEFRKPCFVLSPKSLLRHPRVYSKFSEFTESSFQEIIEDCDNRSKIKKVVLCTGKFFYDLDDYKKKNKVKNVSLIRIEQLSPFPLKKIIALIDLYKNAKKIIWAQEENQNMGYWSYISSFNIKNIELVSRKRSSSPSTGFLKVHLKEQEELIKKIFN
;
A
#
# COMPACT_ATOMS: atom_id res chain seq x y z
N VAL A 1 -7.82 9.80 11.92
CA VAL A 1 -7.82 9.13 13.24
C VAL A 1 -6.81 9.80 14.14
N VAL A 2 -7.26 10.31 15.28
CA VAL A 2 -6.37 11.00 16.25
C VAL A 2 -5.66 10.02 17.18
N ARG A 3 -6.06 8.77 17.19
CA ARG A 3 -5.52 7.77 18.09
C ARG A 3 -4.08 7.38 17.77
N GLY A 4 -3.19 7.46 18.78
CA GLY A 4 -1.80 7.04 18.64
C GLY A 4 -1.09 7.74 17.50
N THR A 5 -1.28 9.03 17.39
CA THR A 5 -0.74 9.83 16.30
C THR A 5 0.77 9.70 16.17
N PHE A 6 1.17 9.03 15.16
CA PHE A 6 2.58 8.85 14.85
C PHE A 6 3.04 9.68 13.66
N SER A 7 2.29 10.62 13.14
CA SER A 7 2.79 11.46 12.06
C SER A 7 1.77 12.51 11.63
N HIS A 8 1.83 13.73 12.13
CA HIS A 8 1.16 14.89 11.54
C HIS A 8 -0.16 14.63 10.78
N ARG A 9 -0.97 13.71 11.27
CA ARG A 9 -2.25 13.30 10.66
C ARG A 9 -3.42 14.15 11.11
N HIS A 10 -3.14 15.38 11.54
CA HIS A 10 -4.15 16.32 11.94
C HIS A 10 -4.58 17.14 10.72
N ALA A 11 -5.85 17.06 10.35
CA ALA A 11 -6.41 17.92 9.31
C ALA A 11 -6.69 19.33 9.81
N HIS A 12 -6.97 19.45 11.11
CA HIS A 12 -7.20 20.74 11.75
C HIS A 12 -5.94 21.20 12.49
N LEU A 13 -5.46 22.38 12.12
CA LEU A 13 -4.48 23.14 12.85
C LEU A 13 -5.21 24.11 13.78
N PHE A 14 -4.60 24.47 14.91
CA PHE A 14 -5.17 25.42 15.85
C PHE A 14 -4.25 26.64 15.95
N ASP A 15 -4.85 27.81 15.80
CA ASP A 15 -4.13 29.07 16.05
C ASP A 15 -3.66 29.14 17.48
N ALA A 16 -2.37 29.39 17.70
CA ALA A 16 -1.76 29.33 19.03
C ALA A 16 -2.27 30.41 20.00
N ASN A 17 -2.81 31.52 19.48
CA ASN A 17 -3.29 32.64 20.28
C ASN A 17 -4.79 32.58 20.54
N THR A 18 -5.56 32.17 19.54
CA THR A 18 -7.03 32.22 19.58
C THR A 18 -7.68 30.86 19.76
N ASN A 19 -6.92 29.79 19.65
CA ASN A 19 -7.39 28.39 19.64
C ASN A 19 -8.49 28.09 18.58
N ARG A 20 -8.54 28.89 17.52
CA ARG A 20 -9.49 28.69 16.42
C ARG A 20 -8.99 27.58 15.49
N PRO A 21 -9.84 26.62 15.12
CA PRO A 21 -9.47 25.58 14.18
C PRO A 21 -9.34 26.16 12.76
N TYR A 22 -8.36 25.67 12.01
CA TYR A 22 -8.11 25.98 10.62
C TYR A 22 -7.83 24.70 9.85
N SER A 23 -8.51 24.50 8.74
CA SER A 23 -8.26 23.38 7.81
C SER A 23 -7.79 23.95 6.47
N SER A 24 -6.52 23.73 6.12
CA SER A 24 -5.96 24.25 4.87
C SER A 24 -6.64 23.68 3.62
N LEU A 25 -7.17 22.47 3.72
CA LEU A 25 -7.86 21.80 2.61
C LEU A 25 -9.24 22.42 2.29
N ASP A 26 -9.80 23.21 3.20
CA ASP A 26 -11.07 23.92 2.97
C ASP A 26 -10.92 25.23 2.19
N PHE A 27 -9.67 25.62 1.87
CA PHE A 27 -9.34 26.92 1.25
C PHE A 27 -8.48 26.75 -0.01
N ILE A 28 -8.64 25.66 -0.74
CA ILE A 28 -7.94 25.44 -2.03
C ILE A 28 -8.62 26.27 -3.14
N SER A 29 -9.95 26.42 -3.06
CA SER A 29 -10.77 27.15 -4.01
C SER A 29 -11.97 27.79 -3.28
N ASP A 30 -12.44 28.95 -3.74
CA ASP A 30 -13.54 29.68 -3.11
C ASP A 30 -14.89 28.92 -3.15
N ASN A 31 -15.10 28.08 -4.17
CA ASN A 31 -16.35 27.36 -4.41
C ASN A 31 -16.28 25.86 -4.15
N GLN A 32 -15.31 25.40 -3.39
CA GLN A 32 -15.18 23.98 -3.09
C GLN A 32 -16.10 23.50 -1.97
N VAL A 33 -16.43 22.21 -2.02
CA VAL A 33 -17.08 21.53 -0.89
C VAL A 33 -16.05 21.33 0.22
N LYS A 34 -16.46 21.59 1.46
CA LYS A 34 -15.58 21.43 2.64
C LYS A 34 -15.26 19.96 2.92
N LEU A 35 -14.03 19.74 3.34
CA LEU A 35 -13.58 18.45 3.86
C LEU A 35 -14.28 18.13 5.17
N LYS A 36 -14.89 16.95 5.26
CA LYS A 36 -15.51 16.46 6.50
C LYS A 36 -14.61 15.39 7.12
N ILE A 37 -14.06 15.67 8.29
CA ILE A 37 -13.19 14.75 9.04
C ILE A 37 -13.76 14.50 10.42
N PHE A 38 -13.81 13.21 10.78
CA PHE A 38 -14.32 12.77 12.08
C PHE A 38 -13.33 11.78 12.71
N ASN A 39 -13.21 11.84 14.04
CA ASN A 39 -12.57 10.78 14.78
C ASN A 39 -13.46 9.53 14.72
N SER A 40 -12.88 8.42 14.30
CA SER A 40 -13.63 7.16 14.27
C SER A 40 -13.87 6.64 15.68
N LEU A 41 -14.98 5.91 15.85
CA LEU A 41 -15.27 5.16 17.07
C LEU A 41 -14.25 4.03 17.29
N LEU A 42 -14.14 3.53 18.51
CA LEU A 42 -13.32 2.37 18.87
C LEU A 42 -14.01 1.05 18.51
N SER A 43 -14.49 0.94 17.28
CA SER A 43 -15.11 -0.27 16.76
C SER A 43 -14.89 -0.32 15.26
N GLU A 44 -13.91 -1.08 14.83
CA GLU A 44 -13.59 -1.28 13.41
C GLU A 44 -14.79 -1.85 12.67
N PHE A 45 -15.50 -2.80 13.27
CA PHE A 45 -16.73 -3.39 12.73
C PHE A 45 -17.81 -2.33 12.48
N GLY A 46 -18.13 -1.54 13.50
CA GLY A 46 -19.20 -0.53 13.42
C GLY A 46 -18.86 0.59 12.44
N VAL A 47 -17.62 1.09 12.50
CA VAL A 47 -17.16 2.19 11.64
C VAL A 47 -17.08 1.75 10.19
N LEU A 48 -16.46 0.60 9.91
CA LEU A 48 -16.32 0.15 8.52
C LEU A 48 -17.67 -0.18 7.89
N GLY A 49 -18.59 -0.76 8.68
CA GLY A 49 -19.98 -0.98 8.24
C GLY A 49 -20.71 0.32 7.92
N PHE A 50 -20.55 1.35 8.76
CA PHE A 50 -21.11 2.68 8.52
C PHE A 50 -20.53 3.32 7.24
N GLU A 51 -19.20 3.35 7.10
CA GLU A 51 -18.55 3.97 5.95
C GLU A 51 -18.86 3.25 4.63
N TYR A 52 -19.02 1.94 4.67
CA TYR A 52 -19.50 1.16 3.54
C TYR A 52 -20.91 1.61 3.12
N GLY A 53 -21.86 1.66 4.05
CA GLY A 53 -23.22 2.12 3.78
C GLY A 53 -23.25 3.59 3.29
N TYR A 54 -22.46 4.45 3.90
CA TYR A 54 -22.34 5.84 3.50
C TYR A 54 -21.79 5.99 2.08
N SER A 55 -20.77 5.22 1.71
CA SER A 55 -20.20 5.25 0.36
C SER A 55 -21.18 4.81 -0.73
N MET A 56 -22.10 3.90 -0.41
CA MET A 56 -23.17 3.50 -1.32
C MET A 56 -24.27 4.54 -1.44
N ALA A 57 -24.63 5.19 -0.33
CA ALA A 57 -25.65 6.25 -0.32
C ALA A 57 -25.17 7.53 -1.00
N SER A 58 -23.86 7.76 -1.08
CA SER A 58 -23.25 8.96 -1.68
C SER A 58 -22.13 8.59 -2.66
N PRO A 59 -22.45 8.02 -3.82
CA PRO A 59 -21.46 7.48 -4.76
C PRO A 59 -20.53 8.54 -5.40
N ASN A 60 -20.91 9.82 -5.34
CA ASN A 60 -20.10 10.93 -5.84
C ASN A 60 -19.20 11.56 -4.77
N THR A 61 -19.21 11.01 -3.57
CA THR A 61 -18.36 11.44 -2.46
C THR A 61 -17.22 10.43 -2.28
N LEU A 62 -15.99 10.91 -2.15
CA LEU A 62 -14.88 10.09 -1.70
C LEU A 62 -15.03 9.83 -0.20
N VAL A 63 -15.37 8.62 0.17
CA VAL A 63 -15.44 8.17 1.56
C VAL A 63 -14.12 7.46 1.88
N VAL A 64 -13.44 7.94 2.94
CA VAL A 64 -12.15 7.38 3.36
C VAL A 64 -12.23 6.96 4.80
N TRP A 65 -11.90 5.69 5.08
CA TRP A 65 -11.66 5.23 6.44
C TRP A 65 -10.19 4.87 6.63
N GLU A 66 -9.56 5.41 7.66
CA GLU A 66 -8.21 5.05 8.05
C GLU A 66 -8.22 4.27 9.35
N ALA A 67 -7.73 3.03 9.32
CA ALA A 67 -7.50 2.24 10.52
C ALA A 67 -6.38 2.85 11.36
N GLN A 68 -6.44 2.68 12.69
CA GLN A 68 -5.34 3.12 13.57
C GLN A 68 -4.03 2.41 13.22
N PHE A 69 -4.10 1.07 13.04
CA PHE A 69 -3.13 0.20 12.41
C PHE A 69 -3.90 -0.79 11.54
N GLY A 70 -3.30 -1.23 10.44
CA GLY A 70 -3.94 -2.22 9.59
C GLY A 70 -4.19 -3.56 10.28
N ASP A 71 -3.41 -3.88 11.31
CA ASP A 71 -3.60 -5.06 12.17
C ASP A 71 -4.99 -5.13 12.78
N PHE A 72 -5.56 -3.98 13.16
CA PHE A 72 -6.87 -3.92 13.81
C PHE A 72 -8.06 -4.03 12.85
N SER A 73 -7.80 -3.95 11.53
CA SER A 73 -8.86 -4.17 10.54
C SER A 73 -9.47 -5.58 10.61
N ASN A 74 -8.79 -6.52 11.26
CA ASN A 74 -9.30 -7.86 11.51
C ASN A 74 -10.58 -7.87 12.36
N GLY A 75 -10.80 -6.86 13.21
CA GLY A 75 -12.06 -6.66 13.95
C GLY A 75 -13.25 -6.34 13.03
N ALA A 76 -13.00 -5.91 11.79
CA ALA A 76 -14.01 -5.66 10.76
C ALA A 76 -13.98 -6.66 9.61
N GLN A 77 -13.31 -7.80 9.75
CA GLN A 77 -13.15 -8.78 8.67
C GLN A 77 -14.48 -9.22 8.08
N VAL A 78 -15.51 -9.37 8.92
CA VAL A 78 -16.89 -9.73 8.49
C VAL A 78 -17.44 -8.69 7.49
N ILE A 79 -17.19 -7.40 7.71
CA ILE A 79 -17.64 -6.33 6.81
C ILE A 79 -16.88 -6.43 5.49
N ILE A 80 -15.59 -6.73 5.54
CA ILE A 80 -14.79 -6.90 4.33
C ILE A 80 -15.28 -8.10 3.53
N ASP A 81 -15.43 -9.28 4.16
CA ASP A 81 -15.79 -10.53 3.50
C ASP A 81 -17.21 -10.54 2.95
N GLN A 82 -18.16 -10.06 3.75
CA GLN A 82 -19.58 -10.24 3.45
C GLN A 82 -20.19 -9.08 2.66
N PHE A 83 -19.58 -7.90 2.73
CA PHE A 83 -20.13 -6.69 2.10
C PHE A 83 -19.16 -6.07 1.09
N ILE A 84 -18.00 -5.61 1.52
CA ILE A 84 -17.13 -4.80 0.65
C ILE A 84 -16.63 -5.59 -0.55
N SER A 85 -16.09 -6.81 -0.34
CA SER A 85 -15.50 -7.62 -1.40
C SER A 85 -16.52 -8.33 -2.29
N SER A 86 -17.70 -8.61 -1.77
CA SER A 86 -18.66 -9.53 -2.41
C SER A 86 -19.97 -8.87 -2.82
N ALA A 87 -20.23 -7.61 -2.46
CA ALA A 87 -21.51 -6.94 -2.71
C ALA A 87 -21.84 -6.81 -4.20
N GLU A 88 -20.85 -6.61 -5.06
CA GLU A 88 -21.05 -6.50 -6.50
C GLU A 88 -21.60 -7.82 -7.07
N THR A 89 -20.94 -8.94 -6.77
CA THR A 89 -21.37 -10.26 -7.23
C THR A 89 -22.69 -10.72 -6.60
N LYS A 90 -22.90 -10.44 -5.31
CA LYS A 90 -24.11 -10.91 -4.59
C LYS A 90 -25.34 -10.06 -4.87
N TRP A 91 -25.17 -8.76 -5.04
CA TRP A 91 -26.29 -7.81 -5.05
C TRP A 91 -26.22 -6.75 -6.14
N GLU A 92 -25.24 -6.85 -7.04
CA GLU A 92 -24.97 -5.83 -8.06
C GLU A 92 -24.77 -4.42 -7.48
N LYS A 93 -24.16 -4.37 -6.28
CA LYS A 93 -23.91 -3.13 -5.53
C LYS A 93 -22.42 -2.79 -5.53
N MET A 94 -22.07 -1.72 -6.22
CA MET A 94 -20.73 -1.15 -6.20
C MET A 94 -20.59 -0.13 -5.06
N ASN A 95 -19.39 -0.02 -4.50
CA ASN A 95 -19.04 1.03 -3.55
C ASN A 95 -17.66 1.61 -3.87
N GLY A 96 -17.46 2.88 -3.53
CA GLY A 96 -16.20 3.60 -3.76
C GLY A 96 -15.39 3.84 -2.49
N LEU A 97 -15.58 3.03 -1.46
CA LEU A 97 -14.90 3.20 -0.18
C LEU A 97 -13.38 3.05 -0.33
N LEU A 98 -12.63 4.04 0.14
CA LEU A 98 -11.17 4.00 0.26
C LEU A 98 -10.78 3.63 1.69
N VAL A 99 -10.03 2.57 1.86
CA VAL A 99 -9.58 2.06 3.16
C VAL A 99 -8.07 2.20 3.26
N LEU A 100 -7.60 3.01 4.21
CA LEU A 100 -6.17 3.19 4.49
C LEU A 100 -5.77 2.26 5.63
N LEU A 101 -4.88 1.32 5.36
CA LEU A 101 -4.40 0.32 6.31
C LEU A 101 -2.90 0.50 6.57
N PRO A 102 -2.50 1.13 7.68
CA PRO A 102 -1.09 1.17 8.04
C PRO A 102 -0.48 -0.22 8.10
N HIS A 103 0.56 -0.44 7.26
CA HIS A 103 1.24 -1.72 7.09
C HIS A 103 2.73 -1.50 6.86
N GLY A 104 3.55 -2.32 7.46
CA GLY A 104 5.00 -2.28 7.31
C GLY A 104 5.70 -2.81 8.56
N TYR A 105 6.76 -3.56 8.37
CA TYR A 105 7.56 -4.16 9.44
C TYR A 105 8.64 -3.16 9.89
N GLU A 106 8.38 -2.51 11.02
CA GLU A 106 9.19 -1.40 11.53
C GLU A 106 9.68 -1.63 12.97
N GLY A 107 9.68 -2.90 13.42
CA GLY A 107 10.15 -3.28 14.75
C GLY A 107 9.22 -2.89 15.90
N GLN A 108 7.95 -2.63 15.61
CA GLN A 108 6.93 -2.22 16.59
C GLN A 108 6.11 -3.39 17.17
N GLY A 109 6.51 -4.62 16.85
CA GLY A 109 5.83 -5.82 17.33
C GLY A 109 4.71 -6.33 16.44
N PRO A 110 4.12 -7.50 16.78
CA PRO A 110 3.18 -8.22 15.93
C PRO A 110 1.87 -7.50 15.66
N GLU A 111 1.41 -6.69 16.62
CA GLU A 111 0.12 -5.99 16.55
C GLU A 111 0.19 -4.65 15.82
N HIS A 112 1.38 -4.26 15.34
CA HIS A 112 1.62 -2.95 14.72
C HIS A 112 2.42 -3.07 13.42
N SER A 113 2.35 -4.21 12.74
CA SER A 113 3.16 -4.49 11.56
C SER A 113 2.33 -4.85 10.33
N SER A 114 1.26 -5.61 10.46
CA SER A 114 0.62 -6.24 9.30
C SER A 114 -0.88 -6.02 9.21
N ALA A 115 -1.30 -5.37 8.13
CA ALA A 115 -2.70 -5.35 7.69
C ALA A 115 -3.15 -6.70 7.07
N ARG A 116 -2.30 -7.72 7.11
CA ARG A 116 -2.56 -9.07 6.57
C ARG A 116 -2.99 -9.05 5.09
N PRO A 117 -2.14 -8.51 4.18
CA PRO A 117 -2.48 -8.34 2.77
C PRO A 117 -2.91 -9.64 2.10
N GLN A 118 -2.39 -10.79 2.52
CA GLN A 118 -2.82 -12.11 2.02
C GLN A 118 -4.33 -12.36 2.15
N ARG A 119 -4.98 -11.83 3.20
CA ARG A 119 -6.42 -11.96 3.41
C ARG A 119 -7.21 -11.11 2.42
N LEU A 120 -6.77 -9.89 2.18
CA LEU A 120 -7.38 -9.00 1.19
C LEU A 120 -7.22 -9.58 -0.23
N LEU A 121 -6.01 -10.00 -0.58
CA LEU A 121 -5.70 -10.51 -1.90
C LEU A 121 -6.39 -11.85 -2.21
N SER A 122 -6.69 -12.67 -1.19
CA SER A 122 -7.48 -13.89 -1.37
C SER A 122 -8.95 -13.62 -1.74
N LEU A 123 -9.45 -12.41 -1.46
CA LEU A 123 -10.81 -11.97 -1.78
C LEU A 123 -10.88 -11.27 -3.15
N CYS A 124 -9.74 -11.03 -3.80
CA CYS A 124 -9.69 -10.34 -5.09
C CYS A 124 -10.00 -11.30 -6.23
N SER A 125 -11.08 -11.05 -6.94
CA SER A 125 -11.52 -11.78 -8.12
C SER A 125 -12.38 -10.87 -9.01
N GLU A 126 -12.36 -11.08 -10.32
CA GLU A 126 -13.25 -10.39 -11.26
C GLU A 126 -13.16 -8.85 -11.15
N ASP A 127 -11.97 -8.34 -10.84
CA ASP A 127 -11.70 -6.92 -10.62
C ASP A 127 -12.61 -6.23 -9.59
N ASN A 128 -13.06 -7.00 -8.57
CA ASN A 128 -13.99 -6.53 -7.53
C ASN A 128 -13.41 -5.44 -6.62
N MET A 129 -12.09 -5.45 -6.41
CA MET A 129 -11.41 -4.53 -5.49
C MET A 129 -10.05 -4.09 -6.04
N VAL A 130 -9.67 -2.86 -5.67
CA VAL A 130 -8.31 -2.34 -5.85
C VAL A 130 -7.51 -2.54 -4.57
N VAL A 131 -6.33 -3.13 -4.67
CA VAL A 131 -5.36 -3.23 -3.56
C VAL A 131 -4.04 -2.64 -4.01
N THR A 132 -3.53 -1.68 -3.26
CA THR A 132 -2.28 -0.96 -3.57
C THR A 132 -1.35 -0.89 -2.37
N ASN A 133 -0.06 -0.74 -2.65
CA ASN A 133 0.96 -0.43 -1.65
C ASN A 133 1.95 0.57 -2.27
N LEU A 134 1.67 1.84 -2.06
CA LEU A 134 2.26 2.95 -2.80
C LEU A 134 3.57 3.42 -2.19
N THR A 135 4.49 3.85 -3.05
CA THR A 135 5.81 4.30 -2.63
C THR A 135 6.04 5.80 -2.81
N THR A 136 5.19 6.52 -3.56
CA THR A 136 5.38 7.95 -3.81
C THR A 136 4.12 8.78 -3.54
N PRO A 137 4.27 10.04 -3.09
CA PRO A 137 3.14 10.95 -2.88
C PRO A 137 2.31 11.21 -4.15
N ALA A 138 2.97 11.39 -5.30
CA ALA A 138 2.28 11.62 -6.56
C ALA A 138 1.42 10.43 -6.97
N ASN A 139 1.91 9.20 -6.77
CA ASN A 139 1.13 8.01 -7.10
C ASN A 139 -0.09 7.85 -6.17
N PHE A 140 0.03 8.22 -4.89
CA PHE A 140 -1.11 8.28 -3.98
C PHE A 140 -2.15 9.34 -4.41
N PHE A 141 -1.69 10.53 -4.79
CA PHE A 141 -2.56 11.58 -5.33
C PHE A 141 -3.33 11.09 -6.58
N HIS A 142 -2.64 10.46 -7.53
CA HIS A 142 -3.28 9.92 -8.73
C HIS A 142 -4.20 8.75 -8.45
N LEU A 143 -3.92 7.91 -7.44
CA LEU A 143 -4.83 6.86 -7.02
C LEU A 143 -6.18 7.45 -6.58
N ILE A 144 -6.14 8.43 -5.69
CA ILE A 144 -7.36 9.09 -5.17
C ILE A 144 -8.16 9.70 -6.31
N ARG A 145 -7.51 10.42 -7.22
CA ARG A 145 -8.16 11.02 -8.39
C ARG A 145 -8.78 9.97 -9.30
N ARG A 146 -8.06 8.89 -9.56
CA ARG A 146 -8.55 7.77 -10.39
C ARG A 146 -9.82 7.16 -9.81
N GLN A 147 -9.88 6.94 -8.50
CA GLN A 147 -11.05 6.34 -7.84
C GLN A 147 -12.33 7.19 -8.04
N LEU A 148 -12.19 8.51 -8.10
CA LEU A 148 -13.32 9.40 -8.36
C LEU A 148 -13.60 9.62 -9.85
N ALA A 149 -12.57 9.56 -10.70
CA ALA A 149 -12.70 9.81 -12.13
C ALA A 149 -13.36 8.65 -12.91
N TRP A 150 -13.34 7.43 -12.34
CA TRP A 150 -14.02 6.29 -12.96
C TRP A 150 -15.54 6.49 -12.98
N GLU A 151 -16.18 6.09 -14.05
CA GLU A 151 -17.65 6.06 -14.21
C GLU A 151 -18.34 5.01 -13.35
N PHE A 152 -17.58 4.06 -12.82
CA PHE A 152 -17.99 3.02 -11.88
C PHE A 152 -17.32 3.22 -10.52
N ARG A 153 -17.73 2.44 -9.52
CA ARG A 153 -17.14 2.48 -8.19
C ARG A 153 -16.56 1.12 -7.82
N LYS A 154 -15.34 1.12 -7.32
CA LYS A 154 -14.67 -0.07 -6.75
C LYS A 154 -14.05 0.28 -5.40
N PRO A 155 -14.20 -0.56 -4.38
CA PRO A 155 -13.50 -0.35 -3.11
C PRO A 155 -12.00 -0.43 -3.31
N CYS A 156 -11.27 0.41 -2.58
CA CYS A 156 -9.83 0.52 -2.70
C CYS A 156 -9.16 0.39 -1.34
N PHE A 157 -8.29 -0.60 -1.19
CA PHE A 157 -7.46 -0.81 -0.01
C PHE A 157 -6.04 -0.32 -0.29
N VAL A 158 -5.58 0.61 0.52
CA VAL A 158 -4.22 1.15 0.44
C VAL A 158 -3.43 0.67 1.65
N LEU A 159 -2.43 -0.17 1.40
CA LEU A 159 -1.44 -0.54 2.39
C LEU A 159 -0.47 0.64 2.54
N SER A 160 -0.54 1.35 3.66
CA SER A 160 0.18 2.61 3.85
C SER A 160 1.23 2.49 4.95
N PRO A 161 2.52 2.39 4.60
CA PRO A 161 3.59 2.29 5.59
C PRO A 161 3.72 3.58 6.40
N LYS A 162 3.87 3.45 7.70
CA LYS A 162 3.94 4.57 8.65
C LYS A 162 5.21 5.40 8.48
N SER A 163 6.35 4.74 8.32
CA SER A 163 7.66 5.38 8.19
C SER A 163 7.76 6.28 6.95
N LEU A 164 7.07 5.96 5.87
CA LEU A 164 7.12 6.75 4.64
C LEU A 164 6.50 8.15 4.80
N LEU A 165 5.64 8.36 5.77
CA LEU A 165 5.07 9.69 6.07
C LEU A 165 6.13 10.73 6.48
N ARG A 166 7.28 10.29 6.96
CA ARG A 166 8.40 11.16 7.38
C ARG A 166 9.73 10.82 6.70
N HIS A 167 9.71 9.90 5.76
CA HIS A 167 10.93 9.43 5.14
C HIS A 167 11.50 10.52 4.21
N PRO A 168 12.77 10.94 4.35
CA PRO A 168 13.32 12.12 3.65
C PRO A 168 13.40 11.96 2.14
N ARG A 169 13.37 10.72 1.62
CA ARG A 169 13.37 10.43 0.17
C ARG A 169 11.98 10.18 -0.41
N VAL A 170 10.92 10.23 0.42
CA VAL A 170 9.54 10.10 -0.04
C VAL A 170 9.00 11.47 -0.37
N TYR A 171 9.33 11.93 -1.55
CA TYR A 171 8.83 13.14 -2.15
C TYR A 171 8.55 12.91 -3.65
N SER A 172 7.79 13.80 -4.25
CA SER A 172 7.52 13.83 -5.68
C SER A 172 7.73 15.22 -6.22
N LYS A 173 8.21 15.33 -7.46
CA LYS A 173 8.33 16.60 -8.15
C LYS A 173 6.94 17.13 -8.49
N PHE A 174 6.78 18.43 -8.61
CA PHE A 174 5.50 19.04 -8.97
C PHE A 174 4.95 18.52 -10.30
N SER A 175 5.81 18.34 -11.30
CA SER A 175 5.43 17.75 -12.59
C SER A 175 4.85 16.33 -12.47
N GLU A 176 5.26 15.55 -11.48
CA GLU A 176 4.69 14.21 -11.27
C GLU A 176 3.22 14.26 -10.83
N PHE A 177 2.76 15.39 -10.24
CA PHE A 177 1.35 15.60 -9.91
C PHE A 177 0.54 16.14 -11.08
N THR A 178 1.15 16.97 -11.95
CA THR A 178 0.45 17.72 -13.01
C THR A 178 0.51 17.06 -14.38
N GLU A 179 1.58 16.34 -14.69
CA GLU A 179 1.90 15.80 -16.02
C GLU A 179 1.92 14.27 -16.07
N SER A 180 1.63 13.60 -14.96
CA SER A 180 1.65 12.15 -14.86
C SER A 180 0.25 11.59 -14.56
N SER A 181 0.19 10.28 -14.40
CA SER A 181 -1.00 9.52 -14.04
C SER A 181 -0.63 8.42 -13.05
N PHE A 182 -1.64 7.65 -12.57
CA PHE A 182 -1.39 6.52 -11.70
C PHE A 182 -0.51 5.47 -12.36
N GLN A 183 0.58 5.12 -11.68
CA GLN A 183 1.55 4.10 -12.12
C GLN A 183 1.31 2.80 -11.35
N GLU A 184 0.90 1.73 -12.04
CA GLU A 184 0.74 0.40 -11.42
C GLU A 184 2.08 -0.24 -11.09
N ILE A 185 3.12 0.14 -11.85
CA ILE A 185 4.50 -0.35 -11.74
C ILE A 185 5.43 0.83 -11.87
N ILE A 186 6.46 0.89 -11.03
CA ILE A 186 7.53 1.89 -11.15
C ILE A 186 8.87 1.16 -11.23
N GLU A 187 9.60 1.38 -12.31
CA GLU A 187 10.92 0.80 -12.55
C GLU A 187 12.03 1.72 -12.05
N ASP A 188 13.06 1.15 -11.45
CA ASP A 188 14.29 1.81 -11.03
C ASP A 188 15.47 1.24 -11.84
N CYS A 189 15.61 1.65 -13.10
CA CYS A 189 16.69 1.13 -13.93
C CYS A 189 17.08 2.12 -15.06
N ASP A 190 18.35 2.56 -15.04
CA ASP A 190 18.92 3.41 -16.11
C ASP A 190 19.44 2.60 -17.31
N ASN A 191 19.91 1.37 -17.07
CA ASN A 191 20.50 0.53 -18.12
C ASN A 191 20.22 -0.96 -17.91
N ARG A 192 19.19 -1.46 -18.57
CA ARG A 192 18.75 -2.85 -18.49
C ARG A 192 19.78 -3.87 -18.95
N SER A 193 20.68 -3.51 -19.88
CA SER A 193 21.69 -4.44 -20.40
C SER A 193 22.71 -4.92 -19.35
N LYS A 194 22.93 -4.13 -18.29
CA LYS A 194 23.84 -4.45 -17.19
C LYS A 194 23.20 -5.28 -16.08
N ILE A 195 21.89 -5.42 -16.11
CA ILE A 195 21.13 -6.08 -15.03
C ILE A 195 21.23 -7.60 -15.17
N LYS A 196 21.59 -8.25 -14.06
CA LYS A 196 21.68 -9.70 -13.94
C LYS A 196 20.58 -10.29 -13.04
N LYS A 197 19.93 -9.45 -12.24
CA LYS A 197 18.87 -9.83 -11.30
C LYS A 197 17.78 -8.75 -11.29
N VAL A 198 16.54 -9.18 -11.44
CA VAL A 198 15.36 -8.32 -11.30
C VAL A 198 14.68 -8.66 -9.98
N VAL A 199 14.38 -7.66 -9.18
CA VAL A 199 13.71 -7.78 -7.88
C VAL A 199 12.40 -7.02 -7.93
N LEU A 200 11.29 -7.74 -7.86
CA LEU A 200 9.96 -7.19 -7.69
C LEU A 200 9.69 -7.01 -6.19
N CYS A 201 9.24 -5.86 -5.78
CA CYS A 201 8.90 -5.55 -4.39
C CYS A 201 7.73 -4.56 -4.34
N THR A 202 7.22 -4.29 -3.13
CA THR A 202 6.12 -3.34 -2.94
C THR A 202 6.30 -2.54 -1.64
N GLY A 203 5.72 -1.34 -1.58
CA GLY A 203 5.69 -0.50 -0.40
C GLY A 203 7.06 -0.08 0.12
N LYS A 204 7.15 0.15 1.45
CA LYS A 204 8.36 0.68 2.08
C LYS A 204 9.61 -0.18 1.89
N PHE A 205 9.44 -1.49 1.69
CA PHE A 205 10.58 -2.40 1.51
C PHE A 205 11.46 -2.01 0.33
N PHE A 206 10.89 -1.35 -0.68
CA PHE A 206 11.67 -0.74 -1.74
C PHE A 206 12.78 0.19 -1.21
N TYR A 207 12.47 1.03 -0.25
CA TYR A 207 13.44 2.00 0.29
C TYR A 207 14.57 1.31 1.05
N ASP A 208 14.27 0.25 1.80
CA ASP A 208 15.27 -0.56 2.50
C ASP A 208 16.23 -1.23 1.50
N LEU A 209 15.68 -1.74 0.39
CA LEU A 209 16.46 -2.35 -0.69
C LEU A 209 17.30 -1.33 -1.45
N ASP A 210 16.74 -0.17 -1.76
CA ASP A 210 17.42 0.90 -2.47
C ASP A 210 18.56 1.52 -1.64
N ASP A 211 18.37 1.65 -0.33
CA ASP A 211 19.42 2.07 0.59
C ASP A 211 20.60 1.09 0.60
N TYR A 212 20.30 -0.21 0.66
CA TYR A 212 21.33 -1.22 0.58
C TYR A 212 22.07 -1.19 -0.77
N LYS A 213 21.32 -1.10 -1.87
CA LYS A 213 21.84 -1.01 -3.24
C LYS A 213 22.80 0.18 -3.38
N LYS A 214 22.39 1.37 -2.90
CA LYS A 214 23.20 2.60 -2.96
C LYS A 214 24.44 2.51 -2.08
N LYS A 215 24.28 2.11 -0.82
CA LYS A 215 25.37 1.97 0.15
C LYS A 215 26.47 1.02 -0.33
N ASN A 216 26.07 -0.09 -0.95
CA ASN A 216 27.00 -1.12 -1.44
C ASN A 216 27.35 -0.98 -2.93
N LYS A 217 26.92 0.11 -3.58
CA LYS A 217 27.20 0.42 -5.00
C LYS A 217 26.84 -0.72 -5.96
N VAL A 218 25.72 -1.43 -5.69
CA VAL A 218 25.26 -2.55 -6.51
C VAL A 218 24.67 -2.02 -7.83
N LYS A 219 25.22 -2.43 -8.97
CA LYS A 219 24.84 -1.92 -10.31
C LYS A 219 24.15 -2.95 -11.20
N ASN A 220 24.12 -4.21 -10.79
CA ASN A 220 23.62 -5.34 -11.59
C ASN A 220 22.26 -5.85 -11.13
N VAL A 221 21.58 -5.13 -10.25
CA VAL A 221 20.25 -5.42 -9.74
C VAL A 221 19.29 -4.27 -10.07
N SER A 222 18.15 -4.58 -10.67
CA SER A 222 17.04 -3.64 -10.84
C SER A 222 15.97 -3.92 -9.81
N LEU A 223 15.44 -2.85 -9.22
CA LEU A 223 14.29 -2.89 -8.33
C LEU A 223 13.06 -2.42 -9.12
N ILE A 224 11.99 -3.23 -9.11
CA ILE A 224 10.72 -2.89 -9.73
C ILE A 224 9.66 -2.85 -8.64
N ARG A 225 9.03 -1.69 -8.47
CA ARG A 225 7.96 -1.49 -7.50
C ARG A 225 6.62 -1.86 -8.10
N ILE A 226 5.93 -2.78 -7.48
CA ILE A 226 4.55 -3.11 -7.82
C ILE A 226 3.65 -2.27 -6.90
N GLU A 227 3.13 -1.19 -7.45
CA GLU A 227 2.30 -0.23 -6.71
C GLU A 227 0.85 -0.72 -6.60
N GLN A 228 0.34 -1.39 -7.64
CA GLN A 228 -0.98 -2.02 -7.64
C GLN A 228 -0.86 -3.54 -7.58
N LEU A 229 -1.45 -4.13 -6.56
CA LEU A 229 -1.48 -5.57 -6.32
C LEU A 229 -2.73 -6.23 -6.90
N SER A 230 -3.86 -5.53 -6.85
CA SER A 230 -5.11 -5.97 -7.49
C SER A 230 -5.84 -4.77 -8.12
N PRO A 231 -6.36 -4.87 -9.34
CA PRO A 231 -6.06 -5.89 -10.35
C PRO A 231 -4.57 -6.01 -10.64
N PHE A 232 -4.06 -7.24 -10.71
CA PHE A 232 -2.60 -7.43 -10.86
C PHE A 232 -2.16 -7.12 -12.30
N PRO A 233 -1.21 -6.22 -12.54
CA PRO A 233 -0.82 -5.79 -13.88
C PRO A 233 0.11 -6.80 -14.57
N LEU A 234 -0.28 -8.08 -14.62
CA LEU A 234 0.54 -9.21 -15.07
C LEU A 234 1.15 -9.00 -16.46
N LYS A 235 0.35 -8.55 -17.43
CA LYS A 235 0.82 -8.33 -18.81
C LYS A 235 1.95 -7.29 -18.85
N LYS A 236 1.82 -6.20 -18.08
CA LYS A 236 2.83 -5.14 -17.99
C LYS A 236 4.10 -5.63 -17.31
N ILE A 237 3.96 -6.45 -16.25
CA ILE A 237 5.09 -7.03 -15.52
C ILE A 237 5.87 -7.99 -16.42
N ILE A 238 5.21 -8.89 -17.14
CA ILE A 238 5.87 -9.82 -18.06
C ILE A 238 6.59 -9.05 -19.17
N ALA A 239 5.91 -8.10 -19.82
CA ALA A 239 6.52 -7.27 -20.85
C ALA A 239 7.75 -6.50 -20.34
N LEU A 240 7.71 -5.99 -19.11
CA LEU A 240 8.84 -5.30 -18.49
C LEU A 240 9.99 -6.26 -18.18
N ILE A 241 9.72 -7.43 -17.62
CA ILE A 241 10.73 -8.46 -17.34
C ILE A 241 11.43 -8.91 -18.63
N ASP A 242 10.69 -9.06 -19.72
CA ASP A 242 11.23 -9.49 -21.02
C ASP A 242 12.23 -8.49 -21.62
N LEU A 243 12.24 -7.25 -21.18
CA LEU A 243 13.25 -6.27 -21.57
C LEU A 243 14.63 -6.51 -20.91
N TYR A 244 14.68 -7.27 -19.84
CA TYR A 244 15.91 -7.60 -19.10
C TYR A 244 16.59 -8.86 -19.65
N LYS A 245 17.03 -8.83 -20.90
CA LYS A 245 17.59 -9.98 -21.63
C LYS A 245 18.76 -10.69 -20.93
N ASN A 246 19.50 -9.99 -20.08
CA ASN A 246 20.66 -10.51 -19.36
C ASN A 246 20.36 -10.93 -17.91
N ALA A 247 19.13 -10.74 -17.45
CA ALA A 247 18.73 -11.17 -16.12
C ALA A 247 18.63 -12.69 -16.04
N LYS A 248 19.34 -13.26 -15.05
CA LYS A 248 19.36 -14.70 -14.78
C LYS A 248 18.40 -15.10 -13.66
N LYS A 249 18.01 -14.12 -12.83
CA LYS A 249 17.12 -14.32 -11.67
C LYS A 249 16.05 -13.27 -11.64
N ILE A 250 14.83 -13.70 -11.33
CA ILE A 250 13.67 -12.86 -11.06
C ILE A 250 13.22 -13.21 -9.66
N ILE A 251 13.16 -12.23 -8.76
CA ILE A 251 12.84 -12.42 -7.35
C ILE A 251 11.59 -11.61 -7.02
N TRP A 252 10.63 -12.22 -6.33
CA TRP A 252 9.67 -11.53 -5.50
C TRP A 252 10.28 -11.37 -4.12
N ALA A 253 10.48 -10.13 -3.69
CA ALA A 253 11.03 -9.77 -2.39
C ALA A 253 9.94 -9.16 -1.51
N GLN A 254 9.73 -9.73 -0.33
CA GLN A 254 8.80 -9.21 0.66
C GLN A 254 9.40 -9.26 2.06
N GLU A 255 9.05 -8.30 2.92
CA GLU A 255 9.50 -8.30 4.32
C GLU A 255 8.64 -9.18 5.22
N GLU A 256 7.47 -9.57 4.75
CA GLU A 256 6.56 -10.47 5.43
C GLU A 256 7.07 -11.91 5.43
N ASN A 257 6.49 -12.72 6.30
CA ASN A 257 6.79 -14.15 6.35
C ASN A 257 6.34 -14.88 5.09
N GLN A 258 6.97 -15.99 4.77
CA GLN A 258 6.66 -16.80 3.57
C GLN A 258 5.17 -17.18 3.44
N ASN A 259 4.50 -17.43 4.55
CA ASN A 259 3.08 -17.81 4.61
C ASN A 259 2.13 -16.60 4.74
N MET A 260 2.67 -15.39 4.70
CA MET A 260 1.93 -14.14 4.82
C MET A 260 2.33 -13.20 3.66
N GLY A 261 1.83 -11.97 3.68
CA GLY A 261 2.15 -10.97 2.67
C GLY A 261 1.53 -11.30 1.32
N TYR A 262 2.34 -11.28 0.27
CA TYR A 262 1.84 -11.27 -1.12
C TYR A 262 2.09 -12.57 -1.87
N TRP A 263 3.03 -13.40 -1.40
CA TRP A 263 3.56 -14.52 -2.18
C TRP A 263 2.51 -15.52 -2.66
N SER A 264 1.55 -15.91 -1.82
CA SER A 264 0.50 -16.85 -2.21
C SER A 264 -0.32 -16.35 -3.41
N TYR A 265 -0.57 -15.03 -3.45
CA TYR A 265 -1.26 -14.39 -4.55
C TYR A 265 -0.36 -14.26 -5.80
N ILE A 266 0.86 -13.78 -5.63
CA ILE A 266 1.81 -13.58 -6.75
C ILE A 266 2.17 -14.90 -7.42
N SER A 267 2.36 -15.98 -6.66
CA SER A 267 2.70 -17.30 -7.20
C SER A 267 1.59 -17.90 -8.07
N SER A 268 0.33 -17.52 -7.85
CA SER A 268 -0.80 -18.01 -8.66
C SER A 268 -0.76 -17.53 -10.12
N PHE A 269 -0.04 -16.44 -10.41
CA PHE A 269 0.10 -15.92 -11.78
C PHE A 269 1.16 -16.65 -12.61
N ASN A 270 1.87 -17.61 -12.06
CA ASN A 270 2.83 -18.46 -12.76
C ASN A 270 3.88 -17.67 -13.57
N ILE A 271 4.39 -16.57 -13.02
CA ILE A 271 5.49 -15.82 -13.64
C ILE A 271 6.71 -16.73 -13.74
N LYS A 272 7.21 -16.93 -14.96
CA LYS A 272 8.31 -17.87 -15.22
C LYS A 272 9.57 -17.53 -14.42
N ASN A 273 10.12 -18.54 -13.75
CA ASN A 273 11.38 -18.45 -12.99
C ASN A 273 11.38 -17.42 -11.85
N ILE A 274 10.22 -17.06 -11.31
CA ILE A 274 10.16 -16.18 -10.15
C ILE A 274 10.48 -16.97 -8.87
N GLU A 275 11.40 -16.44 -8.08
CA GLU A 275 11.80 -17.01 -6.79
C GLU A 275 11.34 -16.11 -5.64
N LEU A 276 10.92 -16.70 -4.53
CA LEU A 276 10.58 -15.95 -3.31
C LEU A 276 11.82 -15.70 -2.46
N VAL A 277 11.98 -14.45 -2.02
CA VAL A 277 12.85 -14.11 -0.89
C VAL A 277 12.01 -13.39 0.17
N SER A 278 11.89 -14.01 1.34
CA SER A 278 11.04 -13.56 2.45
C SER A 278 11.64 -13.99 3.79
N ARG A 279 11.01 -13.55 4.88
CA ARG A 279 11.22 -14.15 6.21
C ARG A 279 10.71 -15.60 6.23
N LYS A 280 11.15 -16.35 7.22
CA LYS A 280 10.68 -17.73 7.46
C LYS A 280 9.17 -17.74 7.75
N ARG A 281 8.55 -18.91 7.57
CA ARG A 281 7.17 -19.13 8.01
C ARG A 281 7.02 -18.87 9.51
N SER A 282 5.96 -18.22 9.90
CA SER A 282 5.65 -17.95 11.30
C SER A 282 4.14 -17.86 11.51
N SER A 283 3.67 -18.17 12.70
CA SER A 283 2.29 -17.93 13.12
C SER A 283 2.03 -16.48 13.49
N SER A 284 3.08 -15.73 13.85
CA SER A 284 3.02 -14.30 14.16
C SER A 284 3.49 -13.47 12.95
N PRO A 285 2.87 -12.32 12.66
CA PRO A 285 3.32 -11.45 11.57
C PRO A 285 4.77 -11.02 11.71
N SER A 286 5.18 -10.60 12.91
CA SER A 286 6.55 -10.16 13.18
C SER A 286 7.02 -10.59 14.57
N THR A 287 8.30 -10.40 14.85
CA THR A 287 8.86 -10.60 16.21
C THR A 287 8.47 -9.47 17.15
N GLY A 288 8.33 -9.77 18.44
CA GLY A 288 8.13 -8.77 19.50
C GLY A 288 9.39 -8.02 19.92
N PHE A 289 10.58 -8.43 19.45
CA PHE A 289 11.87 -7.86 19.88
C PHE A 289 12.53 -7.07 18.75
N LEU A 290 12.75 -5.78 18.99
CA LEU A 290 13.39 -4.89 18.01
C LEU A 290 14.75 -5.42 17.52
N LYS A 291 15.61 -5.91 18.42
CA LYS A 291 16.93 -6.48 18.04
C LYS A 291 16.81 -7.67 17.09
N VAL A 292 15.81 -8.51 17.29
CA VAL A 292 15.55 -9.66 16.41
C VAL A 292 15.04 -9.18 15.06
N HIS A 293 14.10 -8.21 15.06
CA HIS A 293 13.61 -7.60 13.84
C HIS A 293 14.74 -7.01 12.99
N LEU A 294 15.63 -6.23 13.58
CA LEU A 294 16.75 -5.60 12.85
C LEU A 294 17.68 -6.65 12.24
N LYS A 295 18.00 -7.73 12.98
CA LYS A 295 18.80 -8.83 12.48
C LYS A 295 18.12 -9.55 11.29
N GLU A 296 16.85 -9.89 11.43
CA GLU A 296 16.08 -10.55 10.37
C GLU A 296 15.97 -9.68 9.11
N GLN A 297 15.78 -8.37 9.27
CA GLN A 297 15.70 -7.42 8.16
C GLN A 297 17.03 -7.33 7.41
N GLU A 298 18.16 -7.23 8.15
CA GLU A 298 19.49 -7.21 7.56
C GLU A 298 19.81 -8.52 6.80
N GLU A 299 19.51 -9.68 7.40
CA GLU A 299 19.70 -10.99 6.77
C GLU A 299 18.86 -11.16 5.51
N LEU A 300 17.60 -10.69 5.55
CA LEU A 300 16.68 -10.74 4.42
C LEU A 300 17.22 -9.90 3.25
N ILE A 301 17.64 -8.67 3.51
CA ILE A 301 18.18 -7.77 2.49
C ILE A 301 19.46 -8.37 1.89
N LYS A 302 20.40 -8.84 2.70
CA LYS A 302 21.62 -9.52 2.22
C LYS A 302 21.30 -10.69 1.29
N LYS A 303 20.30 -11.51 1.63
CA LYS A 303 19.87 -12.65 0.82
C LYS A 303 19.34 -12.24 -0.56
N ILE A 304 18.71 -11.09 -0.67
CA ILE A 304 18.19 -10.57 -1.96
C ILE A 304 19.34 -10.17 -2.89
N PHE A 305 20.42 -9.61 -2.36
CA PHE A 305 21.53 -9.09 -3.17
C PHE A 305 22.63 -10.11 -3.44
N ASN A 306 22.75 -11.13 -2.63
CA ASN A 306 23.67 -12.28 -2.86
C ASN A 306 23.08 -13.27 -3.88
#